data_10c10f36019e4f84fa744ebe8e06e1e4
#
_entry.id   10c10f36019e4f84fa744ebe8e06e1e4
#
_cell.length_a   1.000
_cell.length_b   1.000
_cell.length_c   1.000
_cell.angle_alpha   90.00
_cell.angle_beta   90.00
_cell.angle_gamma   90.00
#
_symmetry.space_group_name_H-M   'P 1'
#
loop_
_entity.id
_entity.type
_entity.pdbx_description
1 polymer ?
#
loop_
_entity_poly.entity_id
_entity_poly.type
_entity_poly.pdbx_seq_one_letter_code
_entity_poly.pdbx_strand_id
1 'polypeptide(L)'
;MFETAKRMEMLPFSGIRVMMEKATQMQKKGEDVIHMEIGRPDFDTPQVIKDAAYDSIRRGNVFYTSNYGTPELRKAIAEKLKRDNNVDYTADEILVTIGVGEGTYAAVAAFLNPGDQVLVPDPVWLNYIHVPNFFGAVPVSY
;
A
#
# COMPACT_ATOMS: atom_id res chain seq x y z
N MET A 1 13.02 15.26 26.60
CA MET A 1 12.59 14.06 25.82
C MET A 1 11.33 14.47 25.09
N PHE A 2 11.24 14.28 23.78
CA PHE A 2 10.02 14.63 23.02
C PHE A 2 8.99 13.51 23.23
N GLU A 3 7.76 13.89 23.57
CA GLU A 3 6.64 12.95 23.66
C GLU A 3 6.02 12.72 22.27
N THR A 4 5.62 11.49 21.98
CA THR A 4 4.89 11.18 20.75
C THR A 4 3.46 11.70 20.82
N ALA A 5 2.85 12.01 19.68
CA ALA A 5 1.45 12.42 19.66
C ALA A 5 0.54 11.29 20.18
N LYS A 6 -0.49 11.62 20.95
CA LYS A 6 -1.45 10.65 21.55
C LYS A 6 -2.05 9.68 20.54
N ARG A 7 -2.26 10.11 19.30
CA ARG A 7 -2.76 9.23 18.23
C ARG A 7 -1.85 8.04 17.91
N MET A 8 -0.57 8.10 18.28
CA MET A 8 0.37 6.97 18.10
C MET A 8 0.06 5.81 19.04
N GLU A 9 -0.62 6.04 20.14
CA GLU A 9 -1.06 4.99 21.08
C GLU A 9 -2.15 4.09 20.48
N MET A 10 -2.87 4.60 19.45
CA MET A 10 -3.91 3.86 18.72
C MET A 10 -3.34 2.97 17.61
N LEU A 11 -2.03 3.06 17.34
CA LEU A 11 -1.36 2.31 16.27
C LEU A 11 -0.52 1.19 16.88
N PRO A 12 -1.05 -0.01 17.06
CA PRO A 12 -0.27 -1.13 17.56
C PRO A 12 0.84 -1.50 16.58
N PHE A 13 1.94 -2.01 17.11
CA PHE A 13 3.00 -2.53 16.26
C PHE A 13 2.48 -3.70 15.42
N SER A 14 2.88 -3.76 14.16
CA SER A 14 2.39 -4.78 13.22
C SER A 14 2.72 -6.20 13.70
N GLY A 15 1.71 -7.01 14.00
CA GLY A 15 1.88 -8.42 14.36
C GLY A 15 2.59 -9.24 13.28
N ILE A 16 2.39 -8.90 12.00
CA ILE A 16 3.09 -9.51 10.86
C ILE A 16 4.61 -9.28 10.98
N ARG A 17 5.02 -8.06 11.34
CA ARG A 17 6.45 -7.73 11.52
C ARG A 17 7.06 -8.45 12.73
N VAL A 18 6.31 -8.59 13.82
CA VAL A 18 6.74 -9.37 15.00
C VAL A 18 6.98 -10.83 14.60
N MET A 19 6.07 -11.43 13.85
CA MET A 19 6.23 -12.82 13.38
C MET A 19 7.41 -12.97 12.42
N MET A 20 7.59 -12.05 11.49
CA MET A 20 8.72 -12.04 10.58
C MET A 20 10.06 -11.98 11.32
N GLU A 21 10.16 -11.12 12.33
CA GLU A 21 11.38 -10.99 13.13
C GLU A 21 11.65 -12.26 13.94
N LYS A 22 10.62 -12.86 14.53
CA LYS A 22 10.73 -14.15 15.24
C LYS A 22 11.20 -15.27 14.31
N ALA A 23 10.60 -15.41 13.13
CA ALA A 23 10.98 -16.39 12.12
C ALA A 23 12.45 -16.20 11.69
N THR A 24 12.86 -14.94 11.45
CA THR A 24 14.25 -14.61 11.12
C THR A 24 15.22 -15.01 12.23
N GLN A 25 14.85 -14.82 13.50
CA GLN A 25 15.69 -15.22 14.64
C GLN A 25 15.81 -16.73 14.76
N MET A 26 14.75 -17.48 14.47
CA MET A 26 14.76 -18.95 14.44
C MET A 26 15.68 -19.47 13.33
N GLN A 27 15.59 -18.92 12.11
CA GLN A 27 16.48 -19.26 11.00
C GLN A 27 17.97 -19.00 11.34
N LYS A 28 18.27 -17.89 12.01
CA LYS A 28 19.65 -17.60 12.47
C LYS A 28 20.20 -18.63 13.46
N LYS A 29 19.33 -19.36 14.16
CA LYS A 29 19.67 -20.47 15.04
C LYS A 29 19.81 -21.80 14.32
N GLY A 30 19.59 -21.84 13.00
CA GLY A 30 19.65 -23.05 12.17
C GLY A 30 18.35 -23.83 12.11
N GLU A 31 17.23 -23.26 12.60
CA GLU A 31 15.93 -23.89 12.50
C GLU A 31 15.38 -23.76 11.06
N ASP A 32 14.75 -24.81 10.56
CA ASP A 32 14.06 -24.79 9.27
C ASP A 32 12.67 -24.12 9.46
N VAL A 33 12.49 -22.94 8.86
CA VAL A 33 11.28 -22.12 9.04
C VAL A 33 10.67 -21.80 7.69
N ILE A 34 9.41 -22.17 7.51
CA ILE A 34 8.59 -21.80 6.35
C ILE A 34 7.94 -20.44 6.63
N HIS A 35 8.30 -19.43 5.84
CA HIS A 35 7.75 -18.09 5.94
C HIS A 35 6.40 -17.99 5.23
N MET A 36 5.33 -17.70 5.98
CA MET A 36 3.99 -17.47 5.46
C MET A 36 3.36 -16.15 5.96
N GLU A 37 4.11 -15.38 6.73
CA GLU A 37 3.63 -14.15 7.37
C GLU A 37 3.54 -12.96 6.41
N ILE A 38 4.28 -12.98 5.30
CA ILE A 38 4.24 -11.95 4.25
C ILE A 38 3.88 -12.61 2.93
N GLY A 39 2.83 -12.09 2.28
CA GLY A 39 2.36 -12.55 0.97
C GLY A 39 3.28 -12.10 -0.17
N ARG A 40 4.58 -12.41 -0.07
CA ARG A 40 5.54 -12.14 -1.14
C ARG A 40 5.45 -13.24 -2.19
N PRO A 41 5.34 -12.89 -3.51
CA PRO A 41 5.47 -13.86 -4.57
C PRO A 41 6.81 -14.63 -4.48
N ASP A 42 6.80 -15.92 -4.78
CA ASP A 42 7.97 -16.80 -4.79
C ASP A 42 8.75 -16.76 -6.11
N PHE A 43 8.30 -15.95 -7.07
CA PHE A 43 8.95 -15.67 -8.34
C PHE A 43 9.38 -14.20 -8.42
N ASP A 44 10.37 -13.94 -9.26
CA ASP A 44 10.95 -12.61 -9.46
C ASP A 44 10.11 -11.78 -10.45
N THR A 45 10.35 -10.47 -10.46
CA THR A 45 9.75 -9.55 -11.44
C THR A 45 10.14 -9.97 -12.86
N PRO A 46 9.19 -10.06 -13.80
CA PRO A 46 9.48 -10.41 -15.20
C PRO A 46 10.57 -9.52 -15.81
N GLN A 47 11.46 -10.12 -16.61
CA GLN A 47 12.64 -9.44 -17.13
C GLN A 47 12.26 -8.19 -17.95
N VAL A 48 11.20 -8.26 -18.76
CA VAL A 48 10.71 -7.12 -19.55
C VAL A 48 10.39 -5.89 -18.69
N ILE A 49 9.89 -6.08 -17.48
CA ILE A 49 9.60 -4.97 -16.55
C ILE A 49 10.90 -4.38 -16.00
N LYS A 50 11.87 -5.23 -15.64
CA LYS A 50 13.18 -4.78 -15.18
C LYS A 50 13.91 -3.99 -16.26
N ASP A 51 13.91 -4.50 -17.49
CA ASP A 51 14.56 -3.84 -18.64
C ASP A 51 13.92 -2.48 -18.93
N ALA A 52 12.59 -2.39 -18.90
CA ALA A 52 11.88 -1.11 -19.05
C ALA A 52 12.26 -0.10 -17.97
N ALA A 53 12.43 -0.54 -16.71
CA ALA A 53 12.86 0.32 -15.61
C ALA A 53 14.30 0.81 -15.81
N TYR A 54 15.23 -0.08 -16.18
CA TYR A 54 16.62 0.29 -16.48
C TYR A 54 16.70 1.28 -17.65
N ASP A 55 15.96 1.05 -18.70
CA ASP A 55 15.92 1.94 -19.88
C ASP A 55 15.33 3.31 -19.54
N SER A 56 14.32 3.36 -18.68
CA SER A 56 13.75 4.61 -18.20
C SER A 56 14.79 5.44 -17.43
N ILE A 57 15.53 4.80 -16.51
CA ILE A 57 16.61 5.43 -15.76
C ILE A 57 17.71 5.93 -16.69
N ARG A 58 18.16 5.10 -17.65
CA ARG A 58 19.21 5.46 -18.62
C ARG A 58 18.82 6.65 -19.51
N ARG A 59 17.53 6.79 -19.80
CA ARG A 59 17.00 7.94 -20.55
C ARG A 59 16.85 9.21 -19.69
N GLY A 60 17.19 9.14 -18.41
CA GLY A 60 17.13 10.28 -17.50
C GLY A 60 15.74 10.59 -16.96
N ASN A 61 14.81 9.63 -17.00
CA ASN A 61 13.46 9.80 -16.43
C ASN A 61 13.49 9.67 -14.91
N VAL A 62 14.21 10.60 -14.25
CA VAL A 62 14.46 10.59 -12.79
C VAL A 62 14.05 11.90 -12.13
N PHE A 63 13.31 12.75 -12.82
CA PHE A 63 12.85 14.05 -12.35
C PHE A 63 11.44 13.99 -11.76
N TYR A 64 10.99 15.14 -11.24
CA TYR A 64 9.62 15.32 -10.78
C TYR A 64 8.61 15.06 -11.89
N THR A 65 7.52 14.41 -11.51
CA THR A 65 6.35 14.20 -12.37
C THR A 65 5.16 15.01 -11.85
N SER A 66 4.04 14.94 -12.55
CA SER A 66 2.77 15.43 -12.01
C SER A 66 2.44 14.70 -10.70
N ASN A 67 1.84 15.41 -9.74
CA ASN A 67 1.35 14.81 -8.49
C ASN A 67 0.28 13.72 -8.71
N TYR A 68 -0.32 13.67 -9.89
CA TYR A 68 -1.28 12.64 -10.29
C TYR A 68 -0.62 11.40 -10.91
N GLY A 69 0.67 11.44 -11.16
CA GLY A 69 1.40 10.45 -11.97
C GLY A 69 1.56 10.88 -13.43
N THR A 70 2.41 10.17 -14.18
CA THR A 70 2.62 10.50 -15.60
C THR A 70 1.36 10.24 -16.43
N PRO A 71 1.04 11.06 -17.44
CA PRO A 71 -0.13 10.86 -18.30
C PRO A 71 -0.17 9.48 -18.95
N GLU A 72 0.99 8.98 -19.37
CA GLU A 72 1.14 7.67 -20.02
C GLU A 72 0.75 6.54 -19.06
N LEU A 73 1.20 6.58 -17.81
CA LEU A 73 0.86 5.58 -16.80
C LEU A 73 -0.63 5.63 -16.44
N ARG A 74 -1.19 6.82 -16.24
CA ARG A 74 -2.61 7.01 -15.95
C ARG A 74 -3.49 6.46 -17.06
N LYS A 75 -3.13 6.73 -18.33
CA LYS A 75 -3.81 6.18 -19.51
C LYS A 75 -3.72 4.65 -19.53
N ALA A 76 -2.53 4.08 -19.34
CA ALA A 76 -2.34 2.63 -19.32
C ALA A 76 -3.14 1.96 -18.20
N ILE A 77 -3.27 2.60 -17.02
CA ILE A 77 -4.11 2.12 -15.92
C ILE A 77 -5.59 2.14 -16.33
N ALA A 78 -6.09 3.22 -16.93
CA ALA A 78 -7.47 3.30 -17.42
C ALA A 78 -7.79 2.19 -18.43
N GLU A 79 -6.91 1.98 -19.41
CA GLU A 79 -7.03 0.92 -20.40
C GLU A 79 -7.02 -0.47 -19.76
N LYS A 80 -6.16 -0.71 -18.77
CA LYS A 80 -6.12 -1.96 -18.00
C LYS A 80 -7.40 -2.19 -17.22
N LEU A 81 -7.93 -1.18 -16.53
CA LEU A 81 -9.17 -1.29 -15.77
C LEU A 81 -10.35 -1.62 -16.68
N LYS A 82 -10.41 -1.02 -17.86
CA LYS A 82 -11.43 -1.35 -18.86
C LYS A 82 -11.31 -2.80 -19.33
N ARG A 83 -10.11 -3.19 -19.76
CA ARG A 83 -9.84 -4.51 -20.38
C ARG A 83 -10.03 -5.66 -19.39
N ASP A 84 -9.46 -5.54 -18.18
CA ASP A 84 -9.33 -6.68 -17.25
C ASP A 84 -10.40 -6.67 -16.15
N ASN A 85 -10.93 -5.51 -15.80
CA ASN A 85 -11.87 -5.35 -14.69
C ASN A 85 -13.27 -4.92 -15.16
N ASN A 86 -13.44 -4.60 -16.44
CA ASN A 86 -14.69 -4.07 -17.03
C ASN A 86 -15.21 -2.81 -16.32
N VAL A 87 -14.27 -1.95 -15.89
CA VAL A 87 -14.57 -0.68 -15.22
C VAL A 87 -14.06 0.45 -16.08
N ASP A 88 -14.94 1.43 -16.39
CA ASP A 88 -14.61 2.59 -17.19
C ASP A 88 -14.15 3.75 -16.32
N TYR A 89 -12.86 4.10 -16.45
CA TYR A 89 -12.28 5.32 -15.91
C TYR A 89 -11.51 6.07 -16.99
N THR A 90 -11.51 7.37 -16.90
CA THR A 90 -10.62 8.24 -17.68
C THR A 90 -9.28 8.39 -16.96
N ALA A 91 -8.24 8.79 -17.68
CA ALA A 91 -6.94 9.09 -17.08
C ALA A 91 -7.02 10.19 -16.01
N ASP A 92 -8.01 11.10 -16.10
CA ASP A 92 -8.17 12.20 -15.15
C ASP A 92 -8.82 11.78 -13.82
N GLU A 93 -9.40 10.59 -13.78
CA GLU A 93 -9.94 9.98 -12.55
C GLU A 93 -8.93 9.07 -11.84
N ILE A 94 -7.67 9.04 -12.31
CA ILE A 94 -6.61 8.18 -11.76
C ILE A 94 -5.56 9.01 -11.07
N LEU A 95 -5.29 8.66 -9.82
CA LEU A 95 -4.19 9.15 -9.02
C LEU A 95 -3.21 7.99 -8.75
N VAL A 96 -1.96 8.18 -9.15
CA VAL A 96 -0.88 7.21 -8.87
C VAL A 96 -0.24 7.53 -7.54
N THR A 97 -0.16 6.53 -6.67
CA THR A 97 0.41 6.66 -5.32
C THR A 97 1.58 5.71 -5.12
N ILE A 98 2.41 5.95 -4.10
CA ILE A 98 3.50 5.06 -3.70
C ILE A 98 2.90 3.86 -2.95
N GLY A 99 2.32 2.94 -3.71
CA GLY A 99 1.59 1.79 -3.21
C GLY A 99 0.21 2.15 -2.61
N VAL A 100 -0.57 1.11 -2.34
CA VAL A 100 -1.93 1.23 -1.79
C VAL A 100 -1.97 1.85 -0.39
N GLY A 101 -0.86 1.79 0.35
CA GLY A 101 -0.77 2.40 1.68
C GLY A 101 -0.94 3.92 1.64
N GLU A 102 -0.25 4.61 0.72
CA GLU A 102 -0.43 6.04 0.49
C GLU A 102 -1.84 6.34 -0.05
N GLY A 103 -2.33 5.53 -0.99
CA GLY A 103 -3.68 5.69 -1.54
C GLY A 103 -4.76 5.61 -0.45
N THR A 104 -4.67 4.64 0.45
CA THR A 104 -5.59 4.50 1.59
C THR A 104 -5.50 5.69 2.53
N TYR A 105 -4.26 6.12 2.87
CA TYR A 105 -4.05 7.28 3.73
C TYR A 105 -4.64 8.55 3.11
N ALA A 106 -4.37 8.81 1.84
CA ALA A 106 -4.88 9.98 1.13
C ALA A 106 -6.41 9.98 1.03
N ALA A 107 -7.01 8.83 0.71
CA ALA A 107 -8.46 8.70 0.64
C ALA A 107 -9.14 8.94 2.01
N VAL A 108 -8.62 8.30 3.07
CA VAL A 108 -9.16 8.51 4.42
C VAL A 108 -9.01 9.97 4.85
N ALA A 109 -7.83 10.58 4.63
CA ALA A 109 -7.59 11.98 4.96
C ALA A 109 -8.50 12.95 4.21
N ALA A 110 -8.91 12.61 2.98
CA ALA A 110 -9.74 13.47 2.14
C ALA A 110 -11.24 13.34 2.46
N PHE A 111 -11.71 12.18 2.91
CA PHE A 111 -13.15 11.89 3.01
C PHE A 111 -13.67 11.70 4.42
N LEU A 112 -12.82 11.40 5.41
CA LEU A 112 -13.29 11.08 6.77
C LEU A 112 -12.90 12.15 7.79
N ASN A 113 -13.87 12.55 8.61
CA ASN A 113 -13.67 13.37 9.79
C ASN A 113 -13.60 12.49 11.05
N PRO A 114 -13.09 13.01 12.18
CA PRO A 114 -13.21 12.32 13.46
C PRO A 114 -14.66 11.97 13.80
N GLY A 115 -14.93 10.71 14.11
CA GLY A 115 -16.25 10.17 14.42
C GLY A 115 -17.02 9.61 13.21
N ASP A 116 -16.59 9.84 11.99
CA ASP A 116 -17.19 9.21 10.82
C ASP A 116 -16.94 7.69 10.83
N GLN A 117 -17.90 6.94 10.29
CA GLN A 117 -17.80 5.48 10.19
C GLN A 117 -17.37 5.06 8.79
N VAL A 118 -16.53 4.04 8.71
CA VAL A 118 -16.12 3.41 7.46
C VAL A 118 -16.27 1.90 7.54
N LEU A 119 -16.97 1.32 6.57
CA LEU A 119 -17.14 -0.12 6.49
C LEU A 119 -15.85 -0.79 5.99
N VAL A 120 -15.40 -1.81 6.71
CA VAL A 120 -14.23 -2.61 6.36
C VAL A 120 -14.57 -4.09 6.43
N PRO A 121 -14.14 -4.93 5.46
CA PRO A 121 -14.35 -6.36 5.53
C PRO A 121 -13.55 -6.98 6.69
N ASP A 122 -13.98 -8.14 7.19
CA ASP A 122 -13.24 -8.93 8.18
C ASP A 122 -13.14 -10.39 7.71
N PRO A 123 -11.93 -10.96 7.52
CA PRO A 123 -10.61 -10.36 7.77
C PRO A 123 -10.15 -9.37 6.69
N VAL A 124 -9.31 -8.39 7.08
CA VAL A 124 -8.78 -7.36 6.19
C VAL A 124 -7.32 -7.01 6.52
N TRP A 125 -6.62 -6.39 5.57
CA TRP A 125 -5.31 -5.82 5.83
C TRP A 125 -5.41 -4.70 6.87
N LEU A 126 -4.60 -4.79 7.92
CA LEU A 126 -4.70 -3.93 9.12
C LEU A 126 -4.67 -2.43 8.84
N ASN A 127 -4.07 -1.99 7.74
CA ASN A 127 -4.05 -0.57 7.39
C ASN A 127 -5.47 0.00 7.14
N TYR A 128 -6.42 -0.83 6.67
CA TYR A 128 -7.80 -0.40 6.50
C TYR A 128 -8.54 -0.16 7.83
N ILE A 129 -7.97 -0.65 8.94
CA ILE A 129 -8.44 -0.39 10.29
C ILE A 129 -7.62 0.75 10.93
N HIS A 130 -6.29 0.69 10.79
CA HIS A 130 -5.39 1.60 11.51
C HIS A 130 -5.41 3.02 10.94
N VAL A 131 -5.52 3.17 9.61
CA VAL A 131 -5.53 4.50 9.00
C VAL A 131 -6.78 5.30 9.38
N PRO A 132 -8.02 4.76 9.31
CA PRO A 132 -9.21 5.45 9.85
C PRO A 132 -9.05 5.81 11.33
N ASN A 133 -8.62 4.88 12.17
CA ASN A 133 -8.38 5.15 13.60
C ASN A 133 -7.39 6.30 13.82
N PHE A 134 -6.34 6.37 13.01
CA PHE A 134 -5.34 7.45 13.08
C PHE A 134 -5.96 8.83 12.84
N PHE A 135 -6.98 8.91 11.99
CA PHE A 135 -7.74 10.13 11.72
C PHE A 135 -8.95 10.32 12.67
N GLY A 136 -9.15 9.44 13.64
CA GLY A 136 -10.26 9.50 14.57
C GLY A 136 -11.60 9.02 14.00
N ALA A 137 -11.59 8.41 12.82
CA ALA A 137 -12.75 7.72 12.25
C ALA A 137 -12.90 6.32 12.86
N VAL A 138 -14.09 5.72 12.71
CA VAL A 138 -14.46 4.44 13.33
C VAL A 138 -14.60 3.37 12.25
N PRO A 139 -13.65 2.42 12.11
CA PRO A 139 -13.84 1.27 11.24
C PRO A 139 -14.92 0.35 11.81
N VAL A 140 -15.87 -0.05 10.97
CA VAL A 140 -16.97 -0.96 11.29
C VAL A 140 -16.83 -2.20 10.41
N SER A 141 -16.58 -3.35 11.03
CA SER A 141 -16.43 -4.63 10.32
C SER A 141 -17.77 -5.16 9.80
N TYR A 142 -17.77 -5.82 8.64
CA TYR A 142 -18.91 -6.55 8.07
C TYR A 142 -18.52 -7.92 7.53
#